data_fbcd4d971c706fc22985749554516030
#
_entry.id   fbcd4d971c706fc22985749554516030
#
_cell.length_a   1.000
_cell.length_b   1.000
_cell.length_c   1.000
_cell.angle_alpha   90.00
_cell.angle_beta   90.00
_cell.angle_gamma   90.00
#
_symmetry.space_group_name_H-M   'P 1'
#
loop_
_entity.id
_entity.type
_entity.pdbx_description
1 polymer ?
#
loop_
_entity_poly.entity_id
_entity_poly.type
_entity_poly.pdbx_seq_one_letter_code
_entity_poly.pdbx_strand_id
1 'polypeptide(L)'
;MPVVTDPYKPGTPCWIDLMASDQQAALDFYRDLFGWQGEIGPAEFGGYAVCTLGGRPVAGIMAQSGPEGQPLPPVAWTTYLASDDADAAKAAIAGNGGTVLYDPMDVGALGRMLVAADPTGAVFGVWQAMDFIGAGVVNEPGALVWNELNTADTGAAGRFYQPALGLRPATIQGMDGYYSLNVGDRTVGGMQGIPKYLDPGTPSHWMPYFSVDDTDSVVDAVVKRNGTVIQPPFDMQSGRMAVVKDPQGAVFAVIQAPEAQLPDSP
;
A
#
# COMPACT_ATOMS: atom_id res chain seq x y z
N MET A 1 -19.38 -1.02 -9.29
CA MET A 1 -18.41 -0.45 -8.32
C MET A 1 -17.94 -1.56 -7.42
N PRO A 2 -16.66 -1.87 -7.37
CA PRO A 2 -16.15 -2.95 -6.55
C PRO A 2 -16.12 -2.56 -5.06
N VAL A 3 -17.24 -2.76 -4.42
CA VAL A 3 -17.44 -2.57 -2.99
C VAL A 3 -17.02 -3.84 -2.28
N VAL A 4 -16.15 -3.69 -1.29
CA VAL A 4 -15.72 -4.79 -0.44
C VAL A 4 -16.57 -4.78 0.83
N THR A 5 -17.25 -5.89 1.11
CA THR A 5 -18.12 -6.09 2.28
C THR A 5 -17.66 -7.24 3.17
N ASP A 6 -16.89 -8.15 2.60
CA ASP A 6 -16.38 -9.32 3.30
C ASP A 6 -14.90 -9.11 3.69
N PRO A 7 -14.41 -9.75 4.76
CA PRO A 7 -13.00 -9.71 5.12
C PRO A 7 -12.10 -10.21 3.96
N TYR A 8 -10.97 -9.57 3.81
CA TYR A 8 -9.96 -9.96 2.82
C TYR A 8 -9.36 -11.33 3.17
N LYS A 9 -9.09 -12.16 2.17
CA LYS A 9 -8.39 -13.43 2.37
C LYS A 9 -6.98 -13.21 2.87
N PRO A 10 -6.45 -14.05 3.79
CA PRO A 10 -5.06 -13.94 4.26
C PRO A 10 -4.04 -13.82 3.13
N GLY A 11 -3.09 -12.90 3.28
CA GLY A 11 -2.09 -12.54 2.28
C GLY A 11 -2.51 -11.45 1.29
N THR A 12 -3.80 -11.12 1.20
CA THR A 12 -4.27 -10.06 0.30
C THR A 12 -3.94 -8.68 0.87
N PRO A 13 -3.41 -7.72 0.07
CA PRO A 13 -3.36 -6.32 0.46
C PRO A 13 -4.76 -5.80 0.78
N CYS A 14 -5.00 -5.41 2.02
CA CYS A 14 -6.34 -5.06 2.52
C CYS A 14 -6.46 -3.60 2.96
N TRP A 15 -5.36 -2.94 3.23
CA TRP A 15 -5.31 -1.57 3.69
C TRP A 15 -4.01 -0.89 3.31
N ILE A 16 -4.04 0.42 3.22
CA ILE A 16 -2.85 1.26 3.11
C ILE A 16 -2.97 2.43 4.08
N ASP A 17 -1.85 2.86 4.66
CA ASP A 17 -1.82 4.13 5.37
C ASP A 17 -0.56 4.94 5.06
N LEU A 18 -0.69 6.24 5.20
CA LEU A 18 0.38 7.21 5.03
C LEU A 18 0.82 7.73 6.39
N MET A 19 2.11 7.62 6.67
CA MET A 19 2.74 8.37 7.74
C MET A 19 3.26 9.69 7.17
N ALA A 20 2.65 10.81 7.59
CA ALA A 20 2.88 12.14 7.04
C ALA A 20 3.60 13.06 8.04
N SER A 21 4.49 13.93 7.57
CA SER A 21 5.14 14.95 8.41
C SER A 21 4.19 16.06 8.84
N ASP A 22 3.19 16.36 8.01
CA ASP A 22 2.05 17.25 8.28
C ASP A 22 0.77 16.54 7.85
N GLN A 23 0.04 15.99 8.82
CA GLN A 23 -1.16 15.20 8.59
C GLN A 23 -2.26 16.00 7.91
N GLN A 24 -2.48 17.27 8.33
CA GLN A 24 -3.53 18.10 7.75
C GLN A 24 -3.22 18.45 6.30
N ALA A 25 -1.97 18.80 5.99
CA ALA A 25 -1.55 19.07 4.62
C ALA A 25 -1.69 17.82 3.72
N ALA A 26 -1.41 16.61 4.25
CA ALA A 26 -1.64 15.37 3.53
C ALA A 26 -3.13 15.12 3.28
N LEU A 27 -4.00 15.29 4.29
CA LEU A 27 -5.45 15.19 4.13
C LEU A 27 -5.97 16.13 3.04
N ASP A 28 -5.53 17.38 3.04
CA ASP A 28 -5.92 18.38 2.04
C ASP A 28 -5.43 17.99 0.63
N PHE A 29 -4.19 17.50 0.52
CA PHE A 29 -3.61 17.06 -0.76
C PHE A 29 -4.42 15.90 -1.38
N TYR A 30 -4.66 14.82 -0.62
CA TYR A 30 -5.38 13.65 -1.15
C TYR A 30 -6.88 13.89 -1.31
N ARG A 31 -7.49 14.78 -0.52
CA ARG A 31 -8.85 15.30 -0.78
C ARG A 31 -8.93 15.96 -2.16
N ASP A 32 -8.01 16.85 -2.44
CA ASP A 32 -8.00 17.61 -3.68
C ASP A 32 -7.58 16.78 -4.91
N LEU A 33 -6.82 15.70 -4.70
CA LEU A 33 -6.33 14.84 -5.77
C LEU A 33 -7.33 13.73 -6.13
N PHE A 34 -7.90 13.07 -5.12
CA PHE A 34 -8.71 11.86 -5.27
C PHE A 34 -10.15 12.03 -4.74
N GLY A 35 -10.50 13.17 -4.17
CA GLY A 35 -11.82 13.40 -3.59
C GLY A 35 -12.03 12.74 -2.22
N TRP A 36 -10.97 12.31 -1.55
CA TRP A 36 -11.09 11.67 -0.24
C TRP A 36 -11.63 12.63 0.81
N GLN A 37 -12.46 12.08 1.70
CA GLN A 37 -12.95 12.80 2.89
C GLN A 37 -12.30 12.18 4.12
N GLY A 38 -11.62 12.98 4.92
CA GLY A 38 -10.95 12.54 6.14
C GLY A 38 -10.72 13.73 7.07
N GLU A 39 -10.76 13.46 8.36
CA GLU A 39 -10.47 14.42 9.41
C GLU A 39 -9.50 13.77 10.41
N ILE A 40 -8.69 14.59 11.11
CA ILE A 40 -7.83 14.12 12.18
C ILE A 40 -8.72 13.43 13.23
N GLY A 41 -8.43 12.17 13.48
CA GLY A 41 -9.20 11.33 14.38
C GLY A 41 -9.01 11.66 15.86
N PRO A 42 -9.64 10.92 16.75
CA PRO A 42 -9.52 11.10 18.19
C PRO A 42 -8.08 10.94 18.68
N ALA A 43 -7.68 11.77 19.66
CA ALA A 43 -6.34 11.73 20.23
C ALA A 43 -5.99 10.38 20.90
N GLU A 44 -6.99 9.67 21.41
CA GLU A 44 -6.83 8.32 21.98
C GLU A 44 -6.35 7.27 20.98
N PHE A 45 -6.58 7.50 19.68
CA PHE A 45 -6.03 6.71 18.56
C PHE A 45 -4.88 7.43 17.85
N GLY A 46 -4.17 8.32 18.55
CA GLY A 46 -3.03 9.04 18.00
C GLY A 46 -3.38 10.02 16.87
N GLY A 47 -4.67 10.42 16.76
CA GLY A 47 -5.13 11.27 15.67
C GLY A 47 -5.26 10.58 14.30
N TYR A 48 -5.22 9.24 14.24
CA TYR A 48 -5.33 8.48 13.00
C TYR A 48 -6.59 8.87 12.23
N ALA A 49 -6.43 9.29 10.99
CA ALA A 49 -7.52 9.66 10.10
C ALA A 49 -7.87 8.50 9.17
N VAL A 50 -9.11 8.05 9.20
CA VAL A 50 -9.65 7.15 8.18
C VAL A 50 -10.26 7.99 7.06
N CYS A 51 -9.61 7.97 5.89
CA CYS A 51 -10.12 8.62 4.70
C CYS A 51 -11.18 7.75 4.02
N THR A 52 -12.21 8.39 3.47
CA THR A 52 -13.30 7.72 2.77
C THR A 52 -13.45 8.26 1.35
N LEU A 53 -13.89 7.40 0.44
CA LEU A 53 -14.32 7.73 -0.91
C LEU A 53 -15.76 7.23 -1.08
N GLY A 54 -16.70 8.15 -1.39
CA GLY A 54 -18.12 7.81 -1.44
C GLY A 54 -18.66 7.24 -0.12
N GLY A 55 -18.13 7.69 1.04
CA GLY A 55 -18.51 7.24 2.37
C GLY A 55 -17.93 5.88 2.79
N ARG A 56 -17.00 5.30 2.01
CA ARG A 56 -16.34 4.02 2.29
C ARG A 56 -14.86 4.20 2.60
N PRO A 57 -14.30 3.47 3.56
CA PRO A 57 -12.87 3.55 3.88
C PRO A 57 -12.01 3.24 2.65
N VAL A 58 -10.98 4.06 2.42
CA VAL A 58 -10.07 3.93 1.27
C VAL A 58 -8.60 3.91 1.67
N ALA A 59 -8.19 4.70 2.64
CA ALA A 59 -6.83 4.77 3.15
C ALA A 59 -6.78 5.40 4.55
N GLY A 60 -5.69 5.18 5.28
CA GLY A 60 -5.37 5.89 6.52
C GLY A 60 -4.35 7.01 6.31
N ILE A 61 -4.41 8.06 7.12
CA ILE A 61 -3.35 9.07 7.20
C ILE A 61 -3.09 9.39 8.66
N MET A 62 -1.82 9.31 9.07
CA MET A 62 -1.39 9.63 10.42
C MET A 62 -0.18 10.57 10.42
N ALA A 63 0.00 11.29 11.53
CA ALA A 63 1.22 12.05 11.74
C ALA A 63 2.41 11.11 12.02
N GLN A 64 3.61 11.49 11.55
CA GLN A 64 4.84 10.80 11.95
C GLN A 64 4.95 10.76 13.46
N SER A 65 5.21 9.59 13.99
CA SER A 65 5.46 9.38 15.41
C SER A 65 6.58 8.33 15.58
N GLY A 66 7.30 8.43 16.68
CA GLY A 66 8.39 7.51 17.00
C GLY A 66 8.85 7.71 18.44
N PRO A 67 9.73 6.84 18.95
CA PRO A 67 10.28 6.95 20.29
C PRO A 67 11.02 8.30 20.47
N GLU A 68 10.86 8.90 21.64
CA GLU A 68 11.55 10.15 21.98
C GLU A 68 13.07 10.02 21.84
N GLY A 69 13.70 11.00 21.17
CA GLY A 69 15.15 11.02 20.95
C GLY A 69 15.65 10.15 19.79
N GLN A 70 14.75 9.50 19.06
CA GLN A 70 15.09 8.77 17.82
C GLN A 70 14.64 9.56 16.59
N PRO A 71 15.31 9.37 15.43
CA PRO A 71 14.82 9.92 14.17
C PRO A 71 13.40 9.39 13.87
N LEU A 72 12.52 10.27 13.38
CA LEU A 72 11.19 9.86 12.94
C LEU A 72 11.31 8.93 11.71
N PRO A 73 10.41 7.96 11.58
CA PRO A 73 10.30 7.14 10.36
C PRO A 73 10.10 8.04 9.13
N PRO A 74 10.50 7.60 7.92
CA PRO A 74 10.29 8.38 6.71
C PRO A 74 8.80 8.59 6.42
N VAL A 75 8.48 9.68 5.71
CA VAL A 75 7.16 9.84 5.09
C VAL A 75 6.99 8.77 4.03
N ALA A 76 6.06 7.83 4.24
CA ALA A 76 5.87 6.70 3.36
C ALA A 76 4.47 6.08 3.51
N TRP A 77 4.03 5.45 2.44
CA TRP A 77 2.88 4.54 2.44
C TRP A 77 3.28 3.18 3.01
N THR A 78 2.42 2.62 3.86
CA THR A 78 2.52 1.23 4.34
C THR A 78 1.38 0.42 3.74
N THR A 79 1.70 -0.71 3.11
CA THR A 79 0.71 -1.70 2.67
C THR A 79 0.50 -2.73 3.77
N TYR A 80 -0.75 -2.99 4.12
CA TYR A 80 -1.14 -4.03 5.08
C TYR A 80 -1.67 -5.26 4.36
N LEU A 81 -1.14 -6.42 4.74
CA LEU A 81 -1.58 -7.73 4.27
C LEU A 81 -2.55 -8.34 5.29
N ALA A 82 -3.67 -8.86 4.81
CA ALA A 82 -4.67 -9.50 5.66
C ALA A 82 -4.12 -10.76 6.33
N SER A 83 -4.57 -11.03 7.55
CA SER A 83 -4.29 -12.26 8.28
C SER A 83 -5.49 -12.65 9.15
N ASP A 84 -5.70 -13.94 9.33
CA ASP A 84 -6.70 -14.45 10.28
C ASP A 84 -6.16 -14.48 11.72
N ASP A 85 -4.82 -14.42 11.91
CA ASP A 85 -4.14 -14.49 13.20
C ASP A 85 -2.81 -13.71 13.15
N ALA A 86 -2.78 -12.54 13.77
CA ALA A 86 -1.61 -11.67 13.77
C ALA A 86 -0.44 -12.24 14.61
N ASP A 87 -0.72 -13.02 15.65
CA ASP A 87 0.31 -13.65 16.49
C ASP A 87 0.97 -14.83 15.74
N ALA A 88 0.18 -15.63 15.03
CA ALA A 88 0.71 -16.67 14.15
C ALA A 88 1.52 -16.05 13.00
N ALA A 89 1.05 -14.94 12.39
CA ALA A 89 1.77 -14.21 11.37
C ALA A 89 3.12 -13.69 11.89
N LYS A 90 3.16 -13.12 13.12
CA LYS A 90 4.42 -12.73 13.77
C LYS A 90 5.42 -13.89 13.82
N ALA A 91 4.97 -15.05 14.28
CA ALA A 91 5.85 -16.24 14.39
C ALA A 91 6.34 -16.71 13.01
N ALA A 92 5.46 -16.72 12.00
CA ALA A 92 5.80 -17.10 10.64
C ALA A 92 6.76 -16.11 9.98
N ILE A 93 6.57 -14.80 10.17
CA ILE A 93 7.48 -13.75 9.69
C ILE A 93 8.88 -13.95 10.27
N ALA A 94 9.00 -14.08 11.59
CA ALA A 94 10.29 -14.28 12.26
C ALA A 94 10.94 -15.61 11.83
N GLY A 95 10.16 -16.69 11.73
CA GLY A 95 10.65 -18.02 11.31
C GLY A 95 11.12 -18.09 9.87
N ASN A 96 10.73 -17.14 9.01
CA ASN A 96 11.14 -17.09 7.60
C ASN A 96 12.12 -15.94 7.28
N GLY A 97 12.75 -15.36 8.32
CA GLY A 97 13.83 -14.38 8.16
C GLY A 97 13.37 -12.91 8.04
N GLY A 98 12.09 -12.62 8.25
CA GLY A 98 11.61 -11.25 8.41
C GLY A 98 11.90 -10.71 9.81
N THR A 99 11.77 -9.41 9.96
CA THR A 99 11.96 -8.70 11.24
C THR A 99 10.66 -8.07 11.68
N VAL A 100 10.19 -8.37 12.88
CA VAL A 100 9.04 -7.69 13.49
C VAL A 100 9.51 -6.35 14.06
N LEU A 101 8.94 -5.26 13.58
CA LEU A 101 9.27 -3.89 13.98
C LEU A 101 8.35 -3.41 15.11
N TYR A 102 7.06 -3.72 15.01
CA TYR A 102 6.07 -3.50 16.07
C TYR A 102 5.30 -4.78 16.32
N ASP A 103 5.29 -5.21 17.57
CA ASP A 103 4.59 -6.42 18.02
C ASP A 103 3.07 -6.33 17.78
N PRO A 104 2.38 -7.48 17.65
CA PRO A 104 0.92 -7.51 17.53
C PRO A 104 0.24 -6.71 18.64
N MET A 105 -0.60 -5.75 18.24
CA MET A 105 -1.34 -4.89 19.14
C MET A 105 -2.80 -4.74 18.69
N ASP A 106 -3.71 -4.64 19.66
CA ASP A 106 -5.13 -4.41 19.36
C ASP A 106 -5.39 -2.93 19.06
N VAL A 107 -6.15 -2.68 18.01
CA VAL A 107 -6.67 -1.36 17.65
C VAL A 107 -8.14 -1.29 18.07
N GLY A 108 -8.38 -1.27 19.38
CA GLY A 108 -9.71 -1.36 19.94
C GLY A 108 -10.48 -2.60 19.46
N ALA A 109 -11.74 -2.42 19.06
CA ALA A 109 -12.57 -3.46 18.45
C ALA A 109 -12.38 -3.57 16.94
N LEU A 110 -11.56 -2.71 16.31
CA LEU A 110 -11.42 -2.65 14.86
C LEU A 110 -10.63 -3.84 14.32
N GLY A 111 -9.60 -4.27 15.05
CA GLY A 111 -8.73 -5.35 14.60
C GLY A 111 -7.43 -5.40 15.39
N ARG A 112 -6.52 -6.27 14.94
CA ARG A 112 -5.19 -6.46 15.52
C ARG A 112 -4.14 -6.29 14.42
N MET A 113 -3.09 -5.52 14.69
CA MET A 113 -2.07 -5.20 13.71
C MET A 113 -0.66 -5.52 14.21
N LEU A 114 0.25 -5.72 13.30
CA LEU A 114 1.70 -5.63 13.52
C LEU A 114 2.36 -4.94 12.34
N VAL A 115 3.60 -4.48 12.52
CA VAL A 115 4.44 -3.98 11.42
C VAL A 115 5.72 -4.79 11.39
N ALA A 116 6.15 -5.18 10.20
CA ALA A 116 7.33 -5.99 9.96
C ALA A 116 8.09 -5.53 8.73
N ALA A 117 9.32 -6.02 8.57
CA ALA A 117 10.09 -5.93 7.34
C ALA A 117 10.39 -7.34 6.82
N ASP A 118 10.35 -7.51 5.51
CA ASP A 118 10.79 -8.73 4.85
C ASP A 118 12.34 -8.85 4.88
N PRO A 119 12.94 -9.99 4.48
CA PRO A 119 14.39 -10.15 4.48
C PRO A 119 15.16 -9.16 3.60
N THR A 120 14.48 -8.46 2.70
CA THR A 120 15.10 -7.44 1.82
C THR A 120 14.97 -6.03 2.38
N GLY A 121 14.25 -5.87 3.51
CA GLY A 121 14.02 -4.62 4.20
C GLY A 121 12.72 -3.91 3.82
N ALA A 122 11.87 -4.48 2.95
CA ALA A 122 10.58 -3.90 2.62
C ALA A 122 9.64 -3.96 3.84
N VAL A 123 9.21 -2.79 4.32
CA VAL A 123 8.28 -2.65 5.45
C VAL A 123 6.85 -2.88 4.96
N PHE A 124 6.08 -3.61 5.75
CA PHE A 124 4.66 -3.87 5.53
C PHE A 124 3.93 -4.05 6.86
N GLY A 125 2.62 -3.81 6.85
CA GLY A 125 1.74 -4.15 7.96
C GLY A 125 1.09 -5.51 7.78
N VAL A 126 0.60 -6.08 8.87
CA VAL A 126 -0.35 -7.20 8.89
C VAL A 126 -1.60 -6.72 9.62
N TRP A 127 -2.76 -7.03 9.06
CA TRP A 127 -4.04 -6.67 9.63
C TRP A 127 -4.91 -7.91 9.84
N GLN A 128 -5.27 -8.18 11.08
CA GLN A 128 -6.30 -9.14 11.46
C GLN A 128 -7.59 -8.37 11.70
N ALA A 129 -8.54 -8.50 10.79
CA ALA A 129 -9.79 -7.78 10.83
C ALA A 129 -10.72 -8.28 11.97
N MET A 130 -11.38 -7.34 12.64
CA MET A 130 -12.55 -7.54 13.49
C MET A 130 -13.71 -6.71 12.94
N ASP A 131 -14.04 -5.57 13.57
CA ASP A 131 -15.10 -4.66 13.07
C ASP A 131 -14.67 -3.84 11.85
N PHE A 132 -13.38 -3.76 11.55
CA PHE A 132 -12.83 -3.04 10.40
C PHE A 132 -12.07 -3.98 9.46
N ILE A 133 -12.63 -4.21 8.29
CA ILE A 133 -12.06 -5.15 7.29
C ILE A 133 -10.89 -4.57 6.47
N GLY A 134 -10.63 -3.26 6.56
CA GLY A 134 -9.71 -2.54 5.67
C GLY A 134 -10.45 -1.68 4.66
N ALA A 135 -9.95 -1.61 3.42
CA ALA A 135 -10.55 -0.80 2.36
C ALA A 135 -11.94 -1.33 1.98
N GLY A 136 -12.95 -0.45 2.07
CA GLY A 136 -14.33 -0.73 1.67
C GLY A 136 -14.59 -0.43 0.19
N VAL A 137 -13.59 0.14 -0.51
CA VAL A 137 -13.63 0.44 -1.94
C VAL A 137 -12.23 0.28 -2.54
N VAL A 138 -12.17 -0.42 -3.67
CA VAL A 138 -10.94 -0.67 -4.45
C VAL A 138 -11.29 -0.67 -5.94
N ASN A 139 -10.29 -0.59 -6.83
CA ASN A 139 -10.44 -0.76 -8.27
C ASN A 139 -11.42 0.24 -8.92
N GLU A 140 -11.52 1.46 -8.38
CA GLU A 140 -12.25 2.57 -9.01
C GLU A 140 -11.43 3.86 -8.90
N PRO A 141 -11.71 4.88 -9.71
CA PRO A 141 -10.98 6.15 -9.66
C PRO A 141 -10.92 6.74 -8.26
N GLY A 142 -9.71 7.10 -7.82
CA GLY A 142 -9.41 7.57 -6.47
C GLY A 142 -9.21 6.47 -5.43
N ALA A 143 -9.32 5.18 -5.79
CA ALA A 143 -9.10 4.06 -4.87
C ALA A 143 -7.86 3.23 -5.24
N LEU A 144 -7.42 2.41 -4.29
CA LEU A 144 -6.34 1.44 -4.48
C LEU A 144 -6.72 0.44 -5.58
N VAL A 145 -5.82 0.21 -6.54
CA VAL A 145 -6.02 -0.76 -7.62
C VAL A 145 -4.93 -1.84 -7.63
N TRP A 146 -3.75 -1.54 -7.12
CA TRP A 146 -2.63 -2.46 -7.12
C TRP A 146 -1.66 -2.16 -5.99
N ASN A 147 -0.92 -3.17 -5.56
CA ASN A 147 0.22 -3.05 -4.66
C ASN A 147 1.43 -3.74 -5.27
N GLU A 148 2.55 -3.08 -5.34
CA GLU A 148 3.75 -3.61 -5.94
C GLU A 148 4.91 -3.63 -4.96
N LEU A 149 5.53 -4.80 -4.81
CA LEU A 149 6.78 -4.94 -4.08
C LEU A 149 7.95 -4.66 -5.01
N ASN A 150 8.65 -3.57 -4.78
CA ASN A 150 9.92 -3.25 -5.41
C ASN A 150 11.04 -3.70 -4.46
N THR A 151 11.81 -4.71 -4.86
CA THR A 151 12.77 -5.36 -3.96
C THR A 151 14.17 -5.47 -4.55
N ALA A 152 15.18 -5.39 -3.69
CA ALA A 152 16.57 -5.60 -4.10
C ALA A 152 16.87 -7.07 -4.45
N ASP A 153 16.08 -8.03 -3.95
CA ASP A 153 16.22 -9.46 -4.22
C ASP A 153 14.84 -10.15 -4.31
N THR A 154 14.35 -10.30 -5.54
CA THR A 154 13.06 -10.96 -5.82
C THR A 154 13.04 -12.43 -5.39
N GLY A 155 14.21 -13.09 -5.40
CA GLY A 155 14.36 -14.48 -4.94
C GLY A 155 14.20 -14.62 -3.43
N ALA A 156 14.84 -13.74 -2.65
CA ALA A 156 14.68 -13.71 -1.19
C ALA A 156 13.26 -13.34 -0.78
N ALA A 157 12.71 -12.29 -1.37
CA ALA A 157 11.33 -11.87 -1.13
C ALA A 157 10.34 -12.99 -1.47
N GLY A 158 10.47 -13.63 -2.64
CA GLY A 158 9.59 -14.73 -3.07
C GLY A 158 9.60 -15.93 -2.11
N ARG A 159 10.77 -16.28 -1.57
CA ARG A 159 10.87 -17.36 -0.57
C ARG A 159 10.27 -17.01 0.78
N PHE A 160 10.14 -15.72 1.09
CA PHE A 160 9.58 -15.22 2.34
C PHE A 160 8.05 -15.15 2.32
N TYR A 161 7.44 -14.45 1.35
CA TYR A 161 6.01 -14.12 1.41
C TYR A 161 5.08 -15.33 1.36
N GLN A 162 5.46 -16.40 0.65
CA GLN A 162 4.61 -17.58 0.58
C GLN A 162 4.49 -18.32 1.91
N PRO A 163 5.57 -18.75 2.59
CA PRO A 163 5.46 -19.45 3.88
C PRO A 163 5.05 -18.54 5.03
N ALA A 164 5.38 -17.24 4.97
CA ALA A 164 5.07 -16.30 6.05
C ALA A 164 3.61 -15.83 6.02
N LEU A 165 3.04 -15.59 4.82
CA LEU A 165 1.76 -14.90 4.67
C LEU A 165 0.84 -15.50 3.59
N GLY A 166 1.21 -16.64 2.99
CA GLY A 166 0.40 -17.28 1.95
C GLY A 166 0.40 -16.56 0.59
N LEU A 167 1.21 -15.52 0.43
CA LEU A 167 1.28 -14.71 -0.79
C LEU A 167 2.31 -15.32 -1.75
N ARG A 168 1.83 -16.00 -2.79
CA ARG A 168 2.63 -16.82 -3.69
C ARG A 168 3.08 -16.05 -4.94
N PRO A 169 4.40 -15.85 -5.16
CA PRO A 169 4.90 -15.30 -6.41
C PRO A 169 4.80 -16.32 -7.55
N ALA A 170 4.48 -15.83 -8.75
CA ALA A 170 4.48 -16.63 -9.98
C ALA A 170 5.01 -15.80 -11.15
N THR A 171 5.73 -16.45 -12.06
CA THR A 171 6.23 -15.80 -13.28
C THR A 171 5.08 -15.50 -14.23
N ILE A 172 5.19 -14.38 -14.95
CA ILE A 172 4.25 -14.00 -16.02
C ILE A 172 4.95 -14.22 -17.36
N GLN A 173 4.30 -14.95 -18.26
CA GLN A 173 4.85 -15.20 -19.60
C GLN A 173 5.09 -13.88 -20.35
N GLY A 174 6.32 -13.68 -20.82
CA GLY A 174 6.71 -12.47 -21.55
C GLY A 174 7.06 -11.26 -20.70
N MET A 175 7.11 -11.41 -19.35
CA MET A 175 7.51 -10.36 -18.41
C MET A 175 8.69 -10.82 -17.55
N ASP A 176 9.89 -10.81 -18.12
CA ASP A 176 11.09 -11.22 -17.39
C ASP A 176 11.39 -10.28 -16.21
N GLY A 177 11.61 -10.87 -15.04
CA GLY A 177 11.92 -10.13 -13.81
C GLY A 177 10.71 -9.51 -13.11
N TYR A 178 9.49 -9.69 -13.64
CA TYR A 178 8.23 -9.32 -12.99
C TYR A 178 7.45 -10.57 -12.59
N TYR A 179 6.88 -10.55 -11.40
CA TYR A 179 6.14 -11.68 -10.82
C TYR A 179 4.76 -11.21 -10.38
N SER A 180 3.73 -12.00 -10.66
CA SER A 180 2.44 -11.82 -9.99
C SER A 180 2.53 -12.34 -8.55
N LEU A 181 1.85 -11.66 -7.64
CA LEU A 181 1.65 -12.10 -6.26
C LEU A 181 0.22 -12.61 -6.12
N ASN A 182 0.06 -13.87 -5.71
CA ASN A 182 -1.22 -14.58 -5.78
C ASN A 182 -1.64 -15.12 -4.42
N VAL A 183 -2.94 -15.00 -4.12
CA VAL A 183 -3.64 -15.64 -3.00
C VAL A 183 -4.67 -16.61 -3.59
N GLY A 184 -4.47 -17.91 -3.36
CA GLY A 184 -5.21 -18.92 -4.13
C GLY A 184 -4.96 -18.76 -5.63
N ASP A 185 -6.04 -18.63 -6.40
CA ASP A 185 -6.01 -18.45 -7.86
C ASP A 185 -6.11 -16.97 -8.29
N ARG A 186 -6.13 -16.03 -7.35
CA ARG A 186 -6.26 -14.58 -7.63
C ARG A 186 -4.91 -13.88 -7.55
N THR A 187 -4.62 -13.06 -8.54
CA THR A 187 -3.52 -12.11 -8.50
C THR A 187 -3.96 -10.89 -7.69
N VAL A 188 -3.19 -10.55 -6.65
CA VAL A 188 -3.50 -9.47 -5.69
C VAL A 188 -2.43 -8.39 -5.64
N GLY A 189 -1.35 -8.54 -6.40
CA GLY A 189 -0.25 -7.59 -6.46
C GLY A 189 0.85 -8.06 -7.40
N GLY A 190 1.92 -7.26 -7.48
CA GLY A 190 3.10 -7.53 -8.28
C GLY A 190 4.39 -7.49 -7.47
N MET A 191 5.46 -8.06 -8.01
CA MET A 191 6.80 -7.99 -7.45
C MET A 191 7.84 -7.87 -8.56
N GLN A 192 8.77 -6.94 -8.40
CA GLN A 192 9.89 -6.75 -9.33
C GLN A 192 11.14 -6.25 -8.61
N GLY A 193 12.27 -6.23 -9.34
CA GLY A 193 13.45 -5.50 -8.91
C GLY A 193 13.19 -4.01 -8.79
N ILE A 194 13.94 -3.28 -7.95
CA ILE A 194 13.80 -1.83 -7.82
C ILE A 194 13.96 -1.16 -9.18
N PRO A 195 12.95 -0.44 -9.66
CA PRO A 195 12.98 0.21 -10.98
C PRO A 195 14.08 1.27 -11.11
N LYS A 196 14.66 1.37 -12.29
CA LYS A 196 15.78 2.30 -12.56
C LYS A 196 15.39 3.78 -12.53
N TYR A 197 14.10 4.11 -12.58
CA TYR A 197 13.62 5.49 -12.47
C TYR A 197 13.54 5.97 -11.01
N LEU A 198 13.67 5.08 -10.04
CA LEU A 198 13.81 5.45 -8.63
C LEU A 198 15.26 5.85 -8.33
N ASP A 199 15.42 6.69 -7.30
CA ASP A 199 16.74 7.17 -6.89
C ASP A 199 17.69 6.00 -6.57
N PRO A 200 18.98 6.09 -6.93
CA PRO A 200 19.96 5.10 -6.53
C PRO A 200 20.01 4.93 -5.01
N GLY A 201 19.95 3.69 -4.55
CA GLY A 201 19.92 3.37 -3.12
C GLY A 201 18.53 3.40 -2.49
N THR A 202 17.45 3.56 -3.28
CA THR A 202 16.09 3.34 -2.80
C THR A 202 15.98 1.95 -2.17
N PRO A 203 15.52 1.83 -0.91
CA PRO A 203 15.36 0.54 -0.25
C PRO A 203 14.21 -0.26 -0.86
N SER A 204 14.18 -1.56 -0.59
CA SER A 204 13.01 -2.39 -0.89
C SER A 204 11.77 -1.82 -0.21
N HIS A 205 10.65 -1.74 -0.94
CA HIS A 205 9.41 -1.13 -0.45
C HIS A 205 8.18 -1.63 -1.19
N TRP A 206 7.03 -1.54 -0.52
CA TRP A 206 5.72 -1.67 -1.15
C TRP A 206 5.27 -0.31 -1.69
N MET A 207 4.77 -0.28 -2.91
CA MET A 207 4.25 0.92 -3.55
C MET A 207 2.77 0.73 -3.89
N PRO A 208 1.86 1.58 -3.38
CA PRO A 208 0.46 1.55 -3.76
C PRO A 208 0.25 2.22 -5.11
N TYR A 209 -0.69 1.70 -5.89
CA TYR A 209 -1.17 2.27 -7.13
C TYR A 209 -2.62 2.69 -6.96
N PHE A 210 -2.93 3.91 -7.31
CA PHE A 210 -4.29 4.43 -7.32
C PHE A 210 -4.84 4.46 -8.74
N SER A 211 -6.06 3.97 -8.91
CA SER A 211 -6.79 4.11 -10.16
C SER A 211 -7.18 5.56 -10.37
N VAL A 212 -7.11 6.03 -11.60
CA VAL A 212 -7.51 7.38 -11.99
C VAL A 212 -8.22 7.35 -13.35
N ASP A 213 -9.08 8.35 -13.61
CA ASP A 213 -9.75 8.49 -14.91
C ASP A 213 -8.80 8.97 -16.00
N ASP A 214 -7.81 9.80 -15.66
CA ASP A 214 -6.84 10.38 -16.58
C ASP A 214 -5.51 10.61 -15.88
N THR A 215 -4.49 9.81 -16.25
CA THR A 215 -3.16 9.85 -15.63
C THR A 215 -2.46 11.20 -15.85
N ASP A 216 -2.54 11.78 -17.04
CA ASP A 216 -1.86 13.05 -17.36
C ASP A 216 -2.45 14.20 -16.53
N SER A 217 -3.78 14.28 -16.46
CA SER A 217 -4.47 15.30 -15.64
C SER A 217 -4.14 15.19 -14.15
N VAL A 218 -4.01 13.97 -13.62
CA VAL A 218 -3.64 13.76 -12.22
C VAL A 218 -2.19 14.12 -11.97
N VAL A 219 -1.27 13.80 -12.89
CA VAL A 219 0.14 14.22 -12.79
C VAL A 219 0.25 15.75 -12.80
N ASP A 220 -0.49 16.45 -13.68
CA ASP A 220 -0.57 17.91 -13.68
C ASP A 220 -1.10 18.46 -12.34
N ALA A 221 -2.11 17.80 -11.77
CA ALA A 221 -2.67 18.20 -10.48
C ALA A 221 -1.66 17.99 -9.33
N VAL A 222 -0.88 16.92 -9.35
CA VAL A 222 0.23 16.67 -8.39
C VAL A 222 1.25 17.80 -8.46
N VAL A 223 1.72 18.14 -9.66
CA VAL A 223 2.72 19.22 -9.88
C VAL A 223 2.17 20.57 -9.41
N LYS A 224 0.93 20.91 -9.74
CA LYS A 224 0.27 22.17 -9.30
C LYS A 224 0.16 22.28 -7.79
N ARG A 225 0.20 21.15 -7.07
CA ARG A 225 0.14 21.07 -5.60
C ARG A 225 1.50 20.80 -4.95
N ASN A 226 2.59 21.16 -5.65
CA ASN A 226 3.98 21.01 -5.20
C ASN A 226 4.45 19.57 -4.99
N GLY A 227 3.79 18.59 -5.57
CA GLY A 227 4.31 17.24 -5.68
C GLY A 227 5.34 17.14 -6.82
N THR A 228 5.98 15.99 -6.96
CA THR A 228 7.08 15.76 -7.90
C THR A 228 6.79 14.54 -8.77
N VAL A 229 7.11 14.64 -10.06
CA VAL A 229 7.06 13.50 -10.99
C VAL A 229 8.39 12.75 -10.95
N ILE A 230 8.32 11.44 -10.61
CA ILE A 230 9.48 10.53 -10.65
C ILE A 230 9.57 9.89 -12.02
N GLN A 231 8.48 9.28 -12.47
CA GLN A 231 8.34 8.69 -13.79
C GLN A 231 7.16 9.35 -14.50
N PRO A 232 7.41 10.12 -15.58
CA PRO A 232 6.33 10.72 -16.37
C PRO A 232 5.34 9.70 -16.91
N PRO A 233 4.12 10.11 -17.29
CA PRO A 233 3.14 9.22 -17.86
C PRO A 233 3.66 8.41 -19.04
N PHE A 234 3.47 7.10 -19.02
CA PHE A 234 3.84 6.18 -20.08
C PHE A 234 2.80 5.07 -20.22
N ASP A 235 2.70 4.51 -21.42
CA ASP A 235 1.76 3.46 -21.76
C ASP A 235 2.36 2.08 -21.49
N MET A 236 1.58 1.19 -20.92
CA MET A 236 1.88 -0.22 -20.73
C MET A 236 0.64 -1.06 -21.02
N GLN A 237 0.79 -2.37 -21.07
CA GLN A 237 -0.32 -3.27 -21.41
C GLN A 237 -1.53 -3.12 -20.47
N SER A 238 -1.29 -2.79 -19.19
CA SER A 238 -2.32 -2.61 -18.17
C SER A 238 -2.88 -1.19 -18.11
N GLY A 239 -2.46 -0.28 -18.98
CA GLY A 239 -2.95 1.10 -19.03
C GLY A 239 -1.84 2.15 -19.06
N ARG A 240 -2.22 3.41 -18.85
CA ARG A 240 -1.31 4.55 -18.78
C ARG A 240 -1.01 4.87 -17.32
N MET A 241 0.27 4.85 -16.93
CA MET A 241 0.67 5.05 -15.54
C MET A 241 1.76 6.12 -15.40
N ALA A 242 1.88 6.64 -14.18
CA ALA A 242 2.98 7.50 -13.77
C ALA A 242 3.37 7.18 -12.31
N VAL A 243 4.60 7.52 -11.91
CA VAL A 243 5.05 7.46 -10.52
C VAL A 243 5.36 8.86 -10.04
N VAL A 244 4.81 9.22 -8.90
CA VAL A 244 4.88 10.58 -8.35
C VAL A 244 5.21 10.56 -6.86
N LYS A 245 5.61 11.73 -6.34
CA LYS A 245 5.71 12.01 -4.90
C LYS A 245 4.70 13.08 -4.53
N ASP A 246 4.07 12.94 -3.38
CA ASP A 246 3.36 14.05 -2.76
C ASP A 246 4.32 15.16 -2.27
N PRO A 247 3.84 16.31 -1.81
CA PRO A 247 4.69 17.40 -1.33
C PRO A 247 5.58 17.05 -0.14
N GLN A 248 5.28 15.98 0.59
CA GLN A 248 6.02 15.55 1.76
C GLN A 248 7.00 14.40 1.46
N GLY A 249 6.98 13.87 0.24
CA GLY A 249 7.92 12.86 -0.25
C GLY A 249 7.37 11.44 -0.33
N ALA A 250 6.10 11.20 -0.01
CA ALA A 250 5.48 9.89 -0.16
C ALA A 250 5.35 9.51 -1.65
N VAL A 251 5.92 8.37 -2.02
CA VAL A 251 5.89 7.84 -3.37
C VAL A 251 4.66 6.97 -3.58
N PHE A 252 3.99 7.15 -4.71
CA PHE A 252 2.89 6.31 -5.16
C PHE A 252 2.79 6.32 -6.68
N ALA A 253 2.08 5.34 -7.23
CA ALA A 253 1.77 5.31 -8.65
C ALA A 253 0.29 5.66 -8.87
N VAL A 254 0.01 6.24 -10.04
CA VAL A 254 -1.35 6.43 -10.55
C VAL A 254 -1.47 5.69 -11.89
N ILE A 255 -2.61 5.07 -12.13
CA ILE A 255 -2.84 4.31 -13.35
C ILE A 255 -4.28 4.49 -13.84
N GLN A 256 -4.39 4.85 -15.12
CA GLN A 256 -5.63 4.80 -15.88
C GLN A 256 -5.68 3.43 -16.58
N ALA A 257 -6.34 2.48 -15.94
CA ALA A 257 -6.53 1.15 -16.52
C ALA A 257 -7.74 1.15 -17.48
N PRO A 258 -7.72 0.35 -18.57
CA PRO A 258 -8.90 0.10 -19.38
C PRO A 258 -10.01 -0.53 -18.50
N GLU A 259 -11.27 -0.09 -18.67
CA GLU A 259 -12.42 -0.60 -17.90
C GLU A 259 -12.52 -2.13 -17.88
N ALA A 260 -12.12 -2.78 -18.98
CA ALA A 260 -12.13 -4.25 -19.13
C ALA A 260 -11.01 -4.98 -18.34
N GLN A 261 -10.08 -4.26 -17.72
CA GLN A 261 -8.89 -4.83 -17.05
C GLN A 261 -8.80 -4.52 -15.55
N LEU A 262 -9.80 -3.84 -14.97
CA LEU A 262 -9.85 -3.68 -13.53
C LEU A 262 -10.05 -5.07 -12.90
N PRO A 263 -9.17 -5.50 -11.96
CA PRO A 263 -9.35 -6.78 -11.31
C PRO A 263 -10.67 -6.81 -10.55
N ASP A 264 -11.31 -7.97 -10.51
CA ASP A 264 -12.50 -8.18 -9.69
C ASP A 264 -12.16 -7.87 -8.22
N SER A 265 -13.17 -7.43 -7.47
CA SER A 265 -13.03 -7.18 -6.02
C SER A 265 -12.49 -8.42 -5.30
N PRO A 266 -11.73 -8.26 -4.21
CA PRO A 266 -11.14 -9.34 -3.44
C PRO A 266 -12.16 -10.29 -2.82
#